data_e89297ae378a778f5bd25516caea83bd
#
_entry.id   e89297ae378a778f5bd25516caea83bd
#
_cell.length_a   1.000
_cell.length_b   1.000
_cell.length_c   1.000
_cell.angle_alpha   90.00
_cell.angle_beta   90.00
_cell.angle_gamma   90.00
#
_symmetry.space_group_name_H-M   'P 1'
#
loop_
_entity.id
_entity.type
_entity.pdbx_description
1 polymer ?
#
loop_
_entity_poly.entity_id
_entity_poly.type
_entity_poly.pdbx_seq_one_letter_code
_entity_poly.pdbx_strand_id
1 'polypeptide(L)'
;MNMRIRLLTPIFMGLLLLLASLPVRAGLPQGKNQVLIIHSYHSGLTWTDAIMSGIRDTLVGQDPSIQLTAEYLDARRYPEPRFSTRIRELVLAKIQRATPNLVMVADNQALDLILEQGQHLFPGVPIVFCGINDVQPTTLARHPAITGVAEELSVVETVDLALRLHPDTKKIIVIGRSTVAADKLNRESFVAALPKLPQQLQVRFWDDLPGPELAARLEKLDSGSVLFINGLISDETGRQMMYGETTAWISRHSNVPAYSLWDVYLGHGIVGGKLVSGYRQGQMAGHLALRILNGERIERIPVIAGVEANRYMVDYRQLER
;
A
#
# COMPACT_ATOMS: atom_id res chain seq x y z
N MET A 1 -34.97 -92.54 -12.73
CA MET A 1 -35.00 -91.82 -14.03
C MET A 1 -34.50 -90.40 -13.74
N ASN A 2 -33.28 -90.13 -14.18
CA ASN A 2 -32.42 -89.02 -13.69
C ASN A 2 -32.81 -87.72 -14.34
N MET A 3 -33.06 -86.73 -13.54
CA MET A 3 -33.24 -85.33 -13.97
C MET A 3 -32.03 -84.51 -13.57
N ARG A 4 -31.27 -84.07 -14.58
CA ARG A 4 -30.10 -83.23 -14.41
C ARG A 4 -30.55 -81.76 -14.29
N ILE A 5 -30.35 -81.14 -13.14
CA ILE A 5 -30.43 -79.67 -12.93
C ILE A 5 -29.06 -79.07 -13.24
N ARG A 6 -28.98 -78.31 -14.31
CA ARG A 6 -27.77 -77.52 -14.66
C ARG A 6 -27.72 -76.26 -13.85
N LEU A 7 -26.65 -76.11 -13.10
CA LEU A 7 -26.26 -74.84 -12.44
C LEU A 7 -25.95 -73.79 -13.51
N LEU A 8 -26.72 -72.76 -13.50
CA LEU A 8 -26.45 -71.48 -14.21
C LEU A 8 -26.61 -70.31 -13.20
N THR A 9 -25.61 -70.11 -12.33
CA THR A 9 -25.48 -68.90 -11.57
C THR A 9 -24.11 -68.84 -10.89
N PRO A 10 -23.10 -68.22 -11.52
CA PRO A 10 -22.31 -67.23 -10.79
C PRO A 10 -21.77 -66.08 -11.64
N ILE A 11 -22.34 -65.79 -12.82
CA ILE A 11 -21.78 -64.70 -13.67
C ILE A 11 -22.41 -63.32 -13.36
N PHE A 12 -23.59 -63.26 -12.74
CA PHE A 12 -24.30 -61.99 -12.47
C PHE A 12 -23.86 -61.31 -11.17
N MET A 13 -23.19 -61.95 -10.23
CA MET A 13 -22.76 -61.39 -8.95
C MET A 13 -21.39 -60.71 -9.05
N GLY A 14 -20.59 -60.95 -10.08
CA GLY A 14 -19.31 -60.33 -10.31
C GLY A 14 -19.40 -58.91 -10.94
N LEU A 15 -20.49 -58.58 -11.64
CA LEU A 15 -20.65 -57.31 -12.33
C LEU A 15 -21.19 -56.18 -11.42
N LEU A 16 -21.81 -56.54 -10.29
CA LEU A 16 -22.34 -55.56 -9.33
C LEU A 16 -21.28 -55.05 -8.33
N LEU A 17 -20.17 -55.75 -8.19
CA LEU A 17 -19.06 -55.38 -7.30
C LEU A 17 -17.99 -54.52 -7.98
N LEU A 18 -17.98 -54.40 -9.30
CA LEU A 18 -17.04 -53.54 -10.04
C LEU A 18 -17.51 -52.11 -10.22
N LEU A 19 -18.77 -51.81 -9.92
CA LEU A 19 -19.32 -50.44 -9.97
C LEU A 19 -19.19 -49.65 -8.65
N ALA A 20 -18.71 -50.29 -7.58
CA ALA A 20 -18.57 -49.71 -6.26
C ALA A 20 -17.17 -49.11 -5.96
N SER A 21 -16.24 -49.18 -6.90
CA SER A 21 -14.86 -48.68 -6.70
C SER A 21 -14.48 -47.49 -7.60
N LEU A 22 -15.44 -46.72 -8.07
CA LEU A 22 -15.13 -45.36 -8.51
C LEU A 22 -14.76 -44.60 -7.26
N PRO A 23 -13.51 -44.02 -7.15
CA PRO A 23 -13.21 -43.13 -6.07
C PRO A 23 -14.18 -41.95 -6.23
N VAL A 24 -15.18 -41.90 -5.36
CA VAL A 24 -15.82 -40.61 -5.04
C VAL A 24 -14.67 -39.73 -4.58
N ARG A 25 -14.11 -38.96 -5.49
CA ARG A 25 -13.38 -37.79 -5.13
C ARG A 25 -14.41 -36.89 -4.42
N ALA A 26 -14.59 -37.17 -3.13
CA ALA A 26 -15.09 -36.14 -2.22
C ALA A 26 -14.19 -34.96 -2.49
N GLY A 27 -14.71 -33.98 -3.22
CA GLY A 27 -14.04 -32.70 -3.33
C GLY A 27 -13.75 -32.29 -1.88
N LEU A 28 -12.48 -32.30 -1.51
CA LEU A 28 -12.06 -31.63 -0.28
C LEU A 28 -12.83 -30.32 -0.29
N PRO A 29 -13.47 -29.90 0.82
CA PRO A 29 -14.10 -28.62 0.90
C PRO A 29 -13.06 -27.64 0.35
N GLN A 30 -13.40 -26.90 -0.73
CA GLN A 30 -12.52 -25.91 -1.32
C GLN A 30 -12.11 -25.03 -0.15
N GLY A 31 -10.85 -25.16 0.28
CA GLY A 31 -10.33 -24.42 1.40
C GLY A 31 -10.62 -22.95 1.12
N LYS A 32 -11.19 -22.24 2.09
CA LYS A 32 -11.45 -20.81 1.99
C LYS A 32 -10.18 -20.17 1.48
N ASN A 33 -10.27 -19.34 0.43
CA ASN A 33 -9.12 -18.64 -0.12
C ASN A 33 -8.42 -17.85 1.00
N GLN A 34 -7.20 -18.26 1.34
CA GLN A 34 -6.41 -17.64 2.41
C GLN A 34 -5.51 -16.59 1.79
N VAL A 35 -5.67 -15.35 2.20
CA VAL A 35 -4.82 -14.23 1.79
C VAL A 35 -4.03 -13.74 2.99
N LEU A 36 -2.72 -13.83 2.90
CA LEU A 36 -1.79 -13.27 3.87
C LEU A 36 -1.42 -11.85 3.44
N ILE A 37 -1.58 -10.89 4.35
CA ILE A 37 -1.21 -9.49 4.12
C ILE A 37 -0.06 -9.15 5.06
N ILE A 38 1.02 -8.58 4.53
CA ILE A 38 2.16 -8.12 5.32
C ILE A 38 2.29 -6.62 5.13
N HIS A 39 2.12 -5.87 6.21
CA HIS A 39 2.28 -4.42 6.23
C HIS A 39 3.67 -4.04 6.75
N SER A 40 4.29 -3.05 6.13
CA SER A 40 5.54 -2.45 6.64
C SER A 40 5.32 -1.69 7.94
N TYR A 41 4.16 -1.07 8.11
CA TYR A 41 3.87 -0.25 9.30
C TYR A 41 2.84 -0.93 10.20
N HIS A 42 2.51 -0.28 11.32
CA HIS A 42 1.62 -0.81 12.36
C HIS A 42 0.15 -0.55 12.07
N SER A 43 -0.72 -1.39 12.64
CA SER A 43 -2.15 -1.11 12.74
C SER A 43 -2.39 0.13 13.62
N GLY A 44 -3.35 0.96 13.26
CA GLY A 44 -3.62 2.27 13.86
C GLY A 44 -2.89 3.45 13.19
N LEU A 45 -2.00 3.20 12.25
CA LEU A 45 -1.51 4.24 11.36
C LEU A 45 -2.54 4.46 10.25
N THR A 46 -3.01 5.70 10.08
CA THR A 46 -4.08 6.05 9.12
C THR A 46 -3.82 5.50 7.71
N TRP A 47 -2.58 5.57 7.24
CA TRP A 47 -2.17 5.02 5.94
C TRP A 47 -2.35 3.50 5.86
N THR A 48 -1.83 2.78 6.84
CA THR A 48 -1.92 1.31 6.92
C THR A 48 -3.37 0.84 7.03
N ASP A 49 -4.15 1.50 7.88
CA ASP A 49 -5.57 1.16 8.09
C ASP A 49 -6.39 1.46 6.84
N ALA A 50 -6.07 2.53 6.10
CA ALA A 50 -6.71 2.85 4.83
C ALA A 50 -6.43 1.77 3.77
N ILE A 51 -5.17 1.34 3.60
CA ILE A 51 -4.80 0.22 2.70
C ILE A 51 -5.56 -1.04 3.10
N MET A 52 -5.53 -1.42 4.39
CA MET A 52 -6.20 -2.62 4.88
C MET A 52 -7.71 -2.57 4.65
N SER A 53 -8.33 -1.40 4.82
CA SER A 53 -9.77 -1.19 4.53
C SER A 53 -10.06 -1.38 3.04
N GLY A 54 -9.26 -0.78 2.16
CA GLY A 54 -9.41 -0.95 0.70
C GLY A 54 -9.28 -2.41 0.26
N ILE A 55 -8.32 -3.15 0.82
CA ILE A 55 -8.14 -4.58 0.56
C ILE A 55 -9.36 -5.38 1.06
N ARG A 56 -9.77 -5.15 2.30
CA ARG A 56 -10.88 -5.88 2.93
C ARG A 56 -12.20 -5.65 2.21
N ASP A 57 -12.55 -4.39 1.95
CA ASP A 57 -13.79 -4.01 1.29
C ASP A 57 -13.87 -4.62 -0.11
N THR A 58 -12.72 -4.75 -0.79
CA THR A 58 -12.66 -5.36 -2.11
C THR A 58 -12.73 -6.88 -2.05
N LEU A 59 -11.89 -7.52 -1.26
CA LEU A 59 -11.80 -8.99 -1.23
C LEU A 59 -13.01 -9.61 -0.54
N VAL A 60 -13.25 -9.24 0.72
CA VAL A 60 -14.32 -9.81 1.55
C VAL A 60 -15.69 -9.28 1.11
N GLY A 61 -15.75 -8.03 0.62
CA GLY A 61 -16.99 -7.46 0.07
C GLY A 61 -17.49 -8.18 -1.18
N GLN A 62 -16.59 -8.71 -2.03
CA GLN A 62 -16.96 -9.48 -3.21
C GLN A 62 -17.04 -10.98 -2.97
N ASP A 63 -16.18 -11.53 -2.12
CA ASP A 63 -16.22 -12.94 -1.72
C ASP A 63 -16.02 -13.09 -0.19
N PRO A 64 -17.12 -13.19 0.59
CA PRO A 64 -17.05 -13.37 2.04
C PRO A 64 -16.36 -14.68 2.50
N SER A 65 -16.08 -15.61 1.60
CA SER A 65 -15.36 -16.83 1.92
C SER A 65 -13.84 -16.62 2.05
N ILE A 66 -13.31 -15.49 1.55
CA ILE A 66 -11.90 -15.15 1.65
C ILE A 66 -11.53 -14.86 3.11
N GLN A 67 -10.47 -15.53 3.57
CA GLN A 67 -9.90 -15.30 4.91
C GLN A 67 -8.66 -14.43 4.81
N LEU A 68 -8.68 -13.30 5.51
CA LEU A 68 -7.56 -12.38 5.58
C LEU A 68 -6.79 -12.60 6.89
N THR A 69 -5.48 -12.78 6.77
CA THR A 69 -4.55 -12.75 7.91
C THR A 69 -3.57 -11.60 7.69
N ALA A 70 -3.39 -10.73 8.67
CA ALA A 70 -2.50 -9.58 8.57
C ALA A 70 -1.36 -9.67 9.59
N GLU A 71 -0.13 -9.37 9.12
CA GLU A 71 1.07 -9.22 9.93
C GLU A 71 1.71 -7.84 9.68
N TYR A 72 2.41 -7.32 10.69
CA TYR A 72 2.93 -5.96 10.71
C TYR A 72 4.41 -5.96 11.08
N LEU A 73 5.24 -5.31 10.27
CA LEU A 73 6.68 -5.14 10.54
C LEU A 73 6.98 -3.98 11.48
N ASP A 74 6.00 -3.09 11.68
CA ASP A 74 6.09 -1.94 12.59
C ASP A 74 7.31 -1.03 12.38
N ALA A 75 7.80 -0.96 11.15
CA ALA A 75 9.06 -0.33 10.79
C ALA A 75 9.10 1.18 11.07
N ARG A 76 7.94 1.83 11.25
CA ARG A 76 7.89 3.26 11.54
C ARG A 76 8.07 3.59 13.01
N ARG A 77 7.56 2.75 13.92
CA ARG A 77 7.72 2.94 15.38
C ARG A 77 9.08 2.45 15.86
N TYR A 78 9.62 1.42 15.20
CA TYR A 78 10.86 0.76 15.59
C TYR A 78 11.85 0.70 14.41
N PRO A 79 12.34 1.85 13.94
CA PRO A 79 13.24 1.92 12.78
C PRO A 79 14.66 1.42 13.09
N GLU A 80 15.06 1.34 14.37
CA GLU A 80 16.40 0.93 14.74
C GLU A 80 16.64 -0.55 14.41
N PRO A 81 17.80 -0.89 13.81
CA PRO A 81 18.09 -2.25 13.35
C PRO A 81 17.89 -3.34 14.41
N ARG A 82 18.21 -3.05 15.68
CA ARG A 82 18.06 -3.99 16.79
C ARG A 82 16.60 -4.44 17.03
N PHE A 83 15.61 -3.56 16.77
CA PHE A 83 14.20 -3.88 16.91
C PHE A 83 13.61 -4.41 15.60
N SER A 84 13.89 -3.75 14.49
CA SER A 84 13.36 -4.14 13.18
C SER A 84 13.78 -5.57 12.80
N THR A 85 15.02 -5.97 13.07
CA THR A 85 15.49 -7.36 12.85
C THR A 85 14.67 -8.36 13.66
N ARG A 86 14.44 -8.11 14.97
CA ARG A 86 13.69 -9.02 15.82
C ARG A 86 12.21 -9.12 15.44
N ILE A 87 11.61 -7.99 15.02
CA ILE A 87 10.23 -7.99 14.54
C ILE A 87 10.13 -8.80 13.25
N ARG A 88 11.08 -8.63 12.31
CA ARG A 88 11.15 -9.42 11.08
C ARG A 88 11.27 -10.92 11.39
N GLU A 89 12.17 -11.31 12.29
CA GLU A 89 12.34 -12.71 12.72
C GLU A 89 11.03 -13.28 13.29
N LEU A 90 10.33 -12.52 14.15
CA LEU A 90 9.06 -12.93 14.72
C LEU A 90 7.98 -13.09 13.64
N VAL A 91 7.85 -12.12 12.75
CA VAL A 91 6.90 -12.19 11.62
C VAL A 91 7.22 -13.38 10.74
N LEU A 92 8.49 -13.61 10.37
CA LEU A 92 8.92 -14.78 9.60
C LEU A 92 8.53 -16.09 10.30
N ALA A 93 8.78 -16.23 11.60
CA ALA A 93 8.41 -17.42 12.37
C ALA A 93 6.89 -17.68 12.38
N LYS A 94 6.08 -16.62 12.37
CA LYS A 94 4.61 -16.72 12.30
C LYS A 94 4.15 -17.15 10.91
N ILE A 95 4.64 -16.49 9.87
CA ILE A 95 4.19 -16.73 8.48
C ILE A 95 4.71 -18.05 7.90
N GLN A 96 5.80 -18.62 8.42
CA GLN A 96 6.28 -19.97 8.03
C GLN A 96 5.24 -21.08 8.22
N ARG A 97 4.25 -20.87 9.08
CA ARG A 97 3.15 -21.79 9.32
C ARG A 97 1.92 -21.52 8.46
N ALA A 98 1.93 -20.41 7.72
CA ALA A 98 0.82 -20.05 6.86
C ALA A 98 0.88 -20.81 5.53
N THR A 99 -0.28 -21.16 5.00
CA THR A 99 -0.43 -21.75 3.66
C THR A 99 -1.33 -20.87 2.81
N PRO A 100 -0.91 -19.64 2.47
CA PRO A 100 -1.76 -18.72 1.74
C PRO A 100 -1.91 -19.13 0.28
N ASN A 101 -3.07 -18.84 -0.31
CA ASN A 101 -3.28 -18.94 -1.75
C ASN A 101 -2.73 -17.70 -2.49
N LEU A 102 -2.56 -16.59 -1.77
CA LEU A 102 -2.03 -15.34 -2.26
C LEU A 102 -1.40 -14.54 -1.11
N VAL A 103 -0.28 -13.88 -1.38
CA VAL A 103 0.35 -12.94 -0.45
C VAL A 103 0.17 -11.52 -0.97
N MET A 104 -0.26 -10.62 -0.10
CA MET A 104 -0.25 -9.19 -0.38
C MET A 104 0.79 -8.50 0.50
N VAL A 105 1.49 -7.52 -0.06
CA VAL A 105 2.48 -6.73 0.68
C VAL A 105 2.20 -5.24 0.52
N ALA A 106 2.27 -4.51 1.61
CA ALA A 106 2.06 -3.07 1.64
C ALA A 106 3.33 -2.36 2.13
N ASP A 107 3.77 -1.40 1.32
CA ASP A 107 4.98 -0.60 1.48
C ASP A 107 6.31 -1.38 1.32
N ASN A 108 7.41 -0.65 1.13
CA ASN A 108 8.70 -1.19 0.66
C ASN A 108 9.28 -2.27 1.58
N GLN A 109 9.27 -2.10 2.92
CA GLN A 109 9.91 -3.06 3.82
C GLN A 109 9.23 -4.44 3.82
N ALA A 110 7.91 -4.49 3.58
CA ALA A 110 7.19 -5.75 3.42
C ALA A 110 7.53 -6.44 2.09
N LEU A 111 7.66 -5.65 1.01
CA LEU A 111 8.12 -6.18 -0.27
C LEU A 111 9.55 -6.72 -0.16
N ASP A 112 10.48 -5.97 0.44
CA ASP A 112 11.86 -6.38 0.65
C ASP A 112 11.94 -7.70 1.41
N LEU A 113 11.16 -7.85 2.49
CA LEU A 113 11.08 -9.09 3.26
C LEU A 113 10.72 -10.28 2.36
N ILE A 114 9.71 -10.10 1.49
CA ILE A 114 9.24 -11.16 0.60
C ILE A 114 10.21 -11.41 -0.55
N LEU A 115 10.88 -10.40 -1.09
CA LEU A 115 11.90 -10.59 -2.11
C LEU A 115 13.12 -11.35 -1.58
N GLU A 116 13.49 -11.13 -0.32
CA GLU A 116 14.60 -11.83 0.34
C GLU A 116 14.25 -13.28 0.73
N GLN A 117 13.05 -13.54 1.21
CA GLN A 117 12.65 -14.78 1.85
C GLN A 117 11.50 -15.53 1.16
N GLY A 118 10.69 -14.81 0.34
CA GLY A 118 9.41 -15.30 -0.13
C GLY A 118 9.47 -16.55 -1.00
N GLN A 119 10.50 -16.72 -1.83
CA GLN A 119 10.66 -17.92 -2.66
C GLN A 119 10.84 -19.19 -1.81
N HIS A 120 11.45 -19.09 -0.65
CA HIS A 120 11.61 -20.18 0.29
C HIS A 120 10.36 -20.42 1.14
N LEU A 121 9.67 -19.34 1.52
CA LEU A 121 8.48 -19.41 2.37
C LEU A 121 7.21 -19.79 1.59
N PHE A 122 7.06 -19.27 0.40
CA PHE A 122 5.84 -19.39 -0.41
C PHE A 122 6.16 -19.77 -1.86
N PRO A 123 6.72 -20.95 -2.12
CA PRO A 123 7.11 -21.36 -3.47
C PRO A 123 5.87 -21.41 -4.38
N GLY A 124 5.90 -20.63 -5.46
CA GLY A 124 4.81 -20.57 -6.44
C GLY A 124 3.54 -19.84 -6.02
N VAL A 125 3.50 -19.24 -4.83
CA VAL A 125 2.36 -18.43 -4.39
C VAL A 125 2.46 -17.04 -5.03
N PRO A 126 1.38 -16.54 -5.68
CA PRO A 126 1.35 -15.21 -6.27
C PRO A 126 1.44 -14.10 -5.21
N ILE A 127 2.12 -13.00 -5.56
CA ILE A 127 2.33 -11.84 -4.69
C ILE A 127 1.76 -10.60 -5.35
N VAL A 128 0.94 -9.84 -4.61
CA VAL A 128 0.38 -8.56 -5.03
C VAL A 128 0.85 -7.47 -4.07
N PHE A 129 1.52 -6.46 -4.59
CA PHE A 129 1.97 -5.33 -3.79
C PHE A 129 1.11 -4.09 -3.96
N CYS A 130 1.19 -3.16 -2.99
CA CYS A 130 0.67 -1.79 -3.07
C CYS A 130 1.49 -0.84 -2.19
N GLY A 131 1.41 0.46 -2.47
CA GLY A 131 2.14 1.48 -1.71
C GLY A 131 3.66 1.39 -1.86
N ILE A 132 4.16 0.85 -2.97
CA ILE A 132 5.59 0.66 -3.21
C ILE A 132 6.12 1.83 -4.03
N ASN A 133 7.03 2.57 -3.43
CA ASN A 133 7.79 3.62 -4.13
C ASN A 133 8.93 2.99 -4.94
N ASP A 134 9.24 3.57 -6.09
CA ASP A 134 10.40 3.22 -6.91
C ASP A 134 10.48 1.72 -7.29
N VAL A 135 9.39 1.20 -7.86
CA VAL A 135 9.35 -0.20 -8.34
C VAL A 135 10.29 -0.37 -9.53
N GLN A 136 11.39 -1.09 -9.33
CA GLN A 136 12.38 -1.32 -10.38
C GLN A 136 11.92 -2.40 -11.36
N PRO A 137 11.88 -2.13 -12.69
CA PRO A 137 11.53 -3.12 -13.70
C PRO A 137 12.40 -4.37 -13.66
N THR A 138 13.69 -4.22 -13.32
CA THR A 138 14.64 -5.33 -13.17
C THR A 138 14.31 -6.26 -12.00
N THR A 139 13.72 -5.73 -10.94
CA THR A 139 13.22 -6.52 -9.80
C THR A 139 12.03 -7.35 -10.23
N LEU A 140 11.05 -6.74 -10.92
CA LEU A 140 9.87 -7.44 -11.42
C LEU A 140 10.23 -8.54 -12.44
N ALA A 141 11.17 -8.27 -13.34
CA ALA A 141 11.61 -9.24 -14.34
C ALA A 141 12.21 -10.52 -13.72
N ARG A 142 12.83 -10.41 -12.53
CA ARG A 142 13.37 -11.55 -11.78
C ARG A 142 12.33 -12.31 -10.96
N HIS A 143 11.16 -11.72 -10.76
CA HIS A 143 10.09 -12.27 -9.92
C HIS A 143 8.75 -12.30 -10.69
N PRO A 144 8.57 -13.22 -11.66
CA PRO A 144 7.39 -13.25 -12.53
C PRO A 144 6.07 -13.52 -11.79
N ALA A 145 6.14 -14.02 -10.57
CA ALA A 145 4.98 -14.24 -9.70
C ALA A 145 4.62 -13.00 -8.84
N ILE A 146 5.05 -11.80 -9.25
CA ILE A 146 4.78 -10.55 -8.54
C ILE A 146 4.10 -9.55 -9.48
N THR A 147 3.01 -8.95 -9.03
CA THR A 147 2.34 -7.79 -9.64
C THR A 147 1.85 -6.85 -8.55
N GLY A 148 1.26 -5.72 -8.89
CA GLY A 148 0.71 -4.81 -7.90
C GLY A 148 0.41 -3.42 -8.41
N VAL A 149 0.32 -2.48 -7.47
CA VAL A 149 0.06 -1.06 -7.70
C VAL A 149 1.23 -0.26 -7.15
N ALA A 150 1.98 0.40 -8.03
CA ALA A 150 3.08 1.28 -7.64
C ALA A 150 2.54 2.55 -6.95
N GLU A 151 3.31 3.12 -6.06
CA GLU A 151 3.04 4.46 -5.52
C GLU A 151 3.89 5.48 -6.30
N GLU A 152 3.22 6.39 -6.97
CA GLU A 152 3.85 7.49 -7.70
C GLU A 152 3.22 8.81 -7.28
N LEU A 153 4.04 9.82 -7.05
CA LEU A 153 3.57 11.11 -6.57
C LEU A 153 3.22 12.03 -7.73
N SER A 154 2.02 12.61 -7.71
CA SER A 154 1.54 13.58 -8.70
C SER A 154 2.00 15.01 -8.33
N VAL A 155 3.33 15.23 -8.27
CA VAL A 155 3.93 16.52 -7.86
C VAL A 155 3.55 17.64 -8.82
N VAL A 156 3.75 17.43 -10.13
CA VAL A 156 3.50 18.46 -11.16
C VAL A 156 2.05 18.88 -11.16
N GLU A 157 1.13 17.93 -11.16
CA GLU A 157 -0.32 18.19 -11.19
C GLU A 157 -0.81 18.87 -9.91
N THR A 158 -0.20 18.56 -8.76
CA THR A 158 -0.54 19.24 -7.50
C THR A 158 0.02 20.66 -7.45
N VAL A 159 1.23 20.87 -7.98
CA VAL A 159 1.78 22.23 -8.14
C VAL A 159 0.94 23.05 -9.11
N ASP A 160 0.55 22.48 -10.26
CA ASP A 160 -0.33 23.15 -11.23
C ASP A 160 -1.67 23.56 -10.59
N LEU A 161 -2.27 22.67 -9.77
CA LEU A 161 -3.46 23.02 -9.01
C LEU A 161 -3.22 24.20 -8.06
N ALA A 162 -2.10 24.14 -7.32
CA ALA A 162 -1.75 25.22 -6.37
C ALA A 162 -1.56 26.56 -7.08
N LEU A 163 -0.88 26.59 -8.23
CA LEU A 163 -0.67 27.81 -9.02
C LEU A 163 -1.95 28.36 -9.67
N ARG A 164 -2.90 27.50 -10.03
CA ARG A 164 -4.22 27.95 -10.52
C ARG A 164 -5.05 28.60 -9.42
N LEU A 165 -4.97 28.09 -8.20
CA LEU A 165 -5.70 28.63 -7.05
C LEU A 165 -4.99 29.87 -6.46
N HIS A 166 -3.66 29.94 -6.57
CA HIS A 166 -2.83 31.03 -6.04
C HIS A 166 -1.84 31.50 -7.12
N PRO A 167 -2.32 32.30 -8.12
CA PRO A 167 -1.53 32.69 -9.30
C PRO A 167 -0.32 33.57 -8.97
N ASP A 168 -0.32 34.26 -7.85
CA ASP A 168 0.79 35.11 -7.40
C ASP A 168 1.92 34.36 -6.70
N THR A 169 1.84 33.03 -6.65
CA THR A 169 2.85 32.17 -6.00
C THR A 169 4.21 32.28 -6.69
N LYS A 170 5.23 32.58 -5.89
CA LYS A 170 6.64 32.67 -6.31
C LYS A 170 7.51 31.61 -5.65
N LYS A 171 7.06 31.09 -4.50
CA LYS A 171 7.83 30.16 -3.67
C LYS A 171 7.02 28.94 -3.29
N ILE A 172 7.66 27.78 -3.38
CA ILE A 172 7.16 26.52 -2.85
C ILE A 172 8.10 26.11 -1.73
N ILE A 173 7.55 25.88 -0.55
CA ILE A 173 8.28 25.38 0.61
C ILE A 173 7.85 23.94 0.85
N VAL A 174 8.75 22.99 0.67
CA VAL A 174 8.52 21.56 0.91
C VAL A 174 9.03 21.23 2.31
N ILE A 175 8.14 20.78 3.19
CA ILE A 175 8.45 20.45 4.58
C ILE A 175 8.48 18.92 4.73
N GLY A 176 9.59 18.37 5.24
CA GLY A 176 9.75 16.95 5.40
C GLY A 176 10.90 16.55 6.30
N ARG A 177 11.34 15.31 6.14
CA ARG A 177 12.52 14.77 6.85
C ARG A 177 13.42 14.04 5.86
N SER A 178 14.72 14.24 6.00
CA SER A 178 15.72 13.55 5.18
C SER A 178 16.26 12.28 5.84
N THR A 179 15.99 12.10 7.13
CA THR A 179 16.49 10.98 7.94
C THR A 179 15.61 9.73 7.91
N VAL A 180 14.37 9.84 7.43
CA VAL A 180 13.41 8.72 7.31
C VAL A 180 13.39 8.23 5.87
N ALA A 181 13.60 6.93 5.65
CA ALA A 181 13.76 6.35 4.32
C ALA A 181 12.58 6.67 3.37
N ALA A 182 11.33 6.53 3.83
CA ALA A 182 10.16 6.86 3.03
C ALA A 182 10.10 8.36 2.68
N ASP A 183 10.31 9.23 3.66
CA ASP A 183 10.30 10.69 3.46
C ASP A 183 11.42 11.13 2.49
N LYS A 184 12.58 10.44 2.52
CA LYS A 184 13.67 10.65 1.56
C LYS A 184 13.28 10.29 0.13
N LEU A 185 12.66 9.12 -0.10
CA LEU A 185 12.15 8.72 -1.42
C LEU A 185 11.10 9.71 -1.95
N ASN A 186 10.21 10.16 -1.08
CA ASN A 186 9.21 11.18 -1.41
C ASN A 186 9.87 12.51 -1.80
N ARG A 187 10.92 12.92 -1.10
CA ARG A 187 11.71 14.11 -1.44
C ARG A 187 12.41 13.96 -2.79
N GLU A 188 13.00 12.80 -3.07
CA GLU A 188 13.65 12.50 -4.35
C GLU A 188 12.64 12.58 -5.52
N SER A 189 11.42 12.08 -5.33
CA SER A 189 10.32 12.23 -6.30
C SER A 189 9.98 13.70 -6.56
N PHE A 190 9.98 14.53 -5.52
CA PHE A 190 9.74 15.97 -5.68
C PHE A 190 10.91 16.64 -6.43
N VAL A 191 12.15 16.28 -6.11
CA VAL A 191 13.36 16.78 -6.81
C VAL A 191 13.33 16.39 -8.30
N ALA A 192 12.94 15.15 -8.61
CA ALA A 192 12.82 14.67 -9.99
C ALA A 192 11.74 15.42 -10.79
N ALA A 193 10.76 16.02 -10.13
CA ALA A 193 9.73 16.83 -10.76
C ALA A 193 10.18 18.27 -11.05
N LEU A 194 11.20 18.81 -10.38
CA LEU A 194 11.65 20.22 -10.52
C LEU A 194 11.84 20.67 -11.96
N PRO A 195 12.48 19.90 -12.87
CA PRO A 195 12.67 20.32 -14.25
C PRO A 195 11.36 20.54 -15.03
N LYS A 196 10.24 19.98 -14.55
CA LYS A 196 8.92 20.07 -15.19
C LYS A 196 8.09 21.23 -14.61
N LEU A 197 8.54 21.87 -13.54
CA LEU A 197 7.87 23.00 -12.90
C LEU A 197 8.24 24.32 -13.61
N PRO A 198 7.40 25.38 -13.50
CA PRO A 198 7.72 26.69 -14.05
C PRO A 198 9.07 27.23 -13.51
N GLN A 199 9.96 27.68 -14.40
CA GLN A 199 11.33 28.09 -14.07
C GLN A 199 11.41 29.27 -13.08
N GLN A 200 10.37 30.12 -13.03
CA GLN A 200 10.29 31.26 -12.11
C GLN A 200 9.95 30.86 -10.67
N LEU A 201 9.55 29.60 -10.42
CA LEU A 201 9.24 29.14 -9.07
C LEU A 201 10.50 28.82 -8.30
N GLN A 202 10.62 29.39 -7.11
CA GLN A 202 11.65 29.03 -6.16
C GLN A 202 11.16 27.88 -5.28
N VAL A 203 11.74 26.68 -5.44
CA VAL A 203 11.45 25.54 -4.56
C VAL A 203 12.53 25.44 -3.48
N ARG A 204 12.12 25.38 -2.22
CA ARG A 204 13.00 25.24 -1.05
C ARG A 204 12.55 24.06 -0.21
N PHE A 205 13.51 23.25 0.22
CA PHE A 205 13.28 22.14 1.13
C PHE A 205 13.64 22.55 2.56
N TRP A 206 12.69 22.36 3.46
CA TRP A 206 12.86 22.54 4.90
C TRP A 206 12.81 21.18 5.56
N ASP A 207 13.93 20.49 5.50
CA ASP A 207 14.06 19.14 6.03
C ASP A 207 14.62 19.18 7.47
N ASP A 208 14.13 18.28 8.32
CA ASP A 208 14.64 18.01 9.68
C ASP A 208 14.68 19.25 10.62
N LEU A 209 13.82 20.23 10.38
CA LEU A 209 13.77 21.42 11.24
C LEU A 209 13.15 21.09 12.60
N PRO A 210 13.76 21.54 13.71
CA PRO A 210 13.12 21.51 15.03
C PRO A 210 11.81 22.31 15.04
N GLY A 211 10.81 21.83 15.81
CA GLY A 211 9.50 22.48 15.88
C GLY A 211 9.54 24.00 16.11
N PRO A 212 10.29 24.53 17.12
CA PRO A 212 10.38 25.97 17.36
C PRO A 212 10.96 26.75 16.17
N GLU A 213 11.96 26.19 15.49
CA GLU A 213 12.56 26.84 14.32
C GLU A 213 11.58 26.81 13.13
N LEU A 214 10.89 25.68 12.91
CA LEU A 214 9.89 25.56 11.86
C LEU A 214 8.76 26.56 12.09
N ALA A 215 8.22 26.68 13.31
CA ALA A 215 7.19 27.66 13.67
C ALA A 215 7.63 29.08 13.32
N ALA A 216 8.82 29.49 13.78
CA ALA A 216 9.35 30.84 13.55
C ALA A 216 9.57 31.16 12.05
N ARG A 217 9.84 30.15 11.22
CA ARG A 217 9.96 30.32 9.77
C ARG A 217 8.59 30.39 9.09
N LEU A 218 7.62 29.59 9.53
CA LEU A 218 6.25 29.55 8.99
C LEU A 218 5.56 30.90 9.20
N GLU A 219 5.68 31.50 10.38
CA GLU A 219 5.10 32.80 10.72
C GLU A 219 5.64 33.99 9.86
N LYS A 220 6.82 33.79 9.25
CA LYS A 220 7.48 34.82 8.41
C LYS A 220 7.24 34.63 6.92
N LEU A 221 6.42 33.65 6.52
CA LEU A 221 6.12 33.44 5.10
C LEU A 221 5.25 34.59 4.54
N ASP A 222 5.62 35.04 3.36
CA ASP A 222 4.86 36.00 2.59
C ASP A 222 3.74 35.35 1.78
N SER A 223 2.75 36.11 1.36
CA SER A 223 1.59 35.64 0.59
C SER A 223 1.93 35.04 -0.79
N GLY A 224 3.15 35.26 -1.28
CA GLY A 224 3.66 34.62 -2.51
C GLY A 224 4.22 33.22 -2.28
N SER A 225 3.97 32.62 -1.12
CA SER A 225 4.45 31.29 -0.77
C SER A 225 3.31 30.28 -0.66
N VAL A 226 3.59 29.03 -1.02
CA VAL A 226 2.74 27.87 -0.72
C VAL A 226 3.56 26.78 -0.04
N LEU A 227 2.92 25.99 0.81
CA LEU A 227 3.54 24.88 1.54
C LEU A 227 3.18 23.55 0.88
N PHE A 228 4.14 22.62 0.88
CA PHE A 228 3.93 21.22 0.57
C PHE A 228 4.38 20.37 1.77
N ILE A 229 3.44 19.62 2.36
CA ILE A 229 3.72 18.72 3.47
C ILE A 229 4.11 17.37 2.89
N ASN A 230 5.39 17.00 3.03
CA ASN A 230 6.01 15.82 2.42
C ASN A 230 6.37 14.74 3.44
N GLY A 231 5.98 14.89 4.70
CA GLY A 231 6.26 13.94 5.77
C GLY A 231 5.67 14.39 7.11
N LEU A 232 5.90 13.58 8.15
CA LEU A 232 5.51 13.95 9.51
C LEU A 232 6.60 14.84 10.11
N ILE A 233 6.19 15.79 10.94
CA ILE A 233 7.09 16.69 11.67
C ILE A 233 7.02 16.43 13.18
N SER A 234 7.94 17.02 13.93
CA SER A 234 7.92 17.00 15.39
C SER A 234 7.42 18.35 15.93
N ASP A 235 6.74 18.27 17.08
CA ASP A 235 6.32 19.47 17.82
C ASP A 235 7.51 20.13 18.57
N GLU A 236 7.21 21.16 19.37
CA GLU A 236 8.20 21.91 20.12
C GLU A 236 8.92 21.09 21.18
N THR A 237 8.36 19.94 21.58
CA THR A 237 8.97 19.02 22.55
C THR A 237 9.82 17.94 21.90
N GLY A 238 9.83 17.87 20.55
CA GLY A 238 10.47 16.82 19.79
C GLY A 238 9.61 15.57 19.61
N ARG A 239 8.34 15.56 20.06
CA ARG A 239 7.40 14.46 19.85
C ARG A 239 6.95 14.47 18.39
N GLN A 240 7.05 13.31 17.72
CA GLN A 240 6.54 13.16 16.37
C GLN A 240 5.00 13.27 16.36
N MET A 241 4.49 14.16 15.53
CA MET A 241 3.05 14.33 15.30
C MET A 241 2.53 13.40 14.23
N MET A 242 1.28 12.95 14.34
CA MET A 242 0.59 12.18 13.31
C MET A 242 0.11 13.10 12.17
N TYR A 243 -0.40 12.53 11.08
CA TYR A 243 -0.77 13.26 9.86
C TYR A 243 -1.69 14.47 10.14
N GLY A 244 -2.82 14.26 10.81
CA GLY A 244 -3.75 15.33 11.15
C GLY A 244 -3.16 16.34 12.12
N GLU A 245 -2.38 15.90 13.12
CA GLU A 245 -1.69 16.78 14.07
C GLU A 245 -0.66 17.68 13.37
N THR A 246 0.16 17.06 12.46
CA THR A 246 1.15 17.78 11.63
C THR A 246 0.50 18.91 10.87
N THR A 247 -0.60 18.63 10.17
CA THR A 247 -1.28 19.63 9.34
C THR A 247 -1.93 20.72 10.17
N ALA A 248 -2.63 20.33 11.24
CA ALA A 248 -3.26 21.30 12.16
C ALA A 248 -2.21 22.20 12.85
N TRP A 249 -1.04 21.65 13.17
CA TRP A 249 0.06 22.42 13.75
C TRP A 249 0.62 23.42 12.73
N ILE A 250 0.90 22.99 11.48
CA ILE A 250 1.36 23.88 10.40
C ILE A 250 0.33 25.00 10.15
N SER A 251 -0.96 24.66 10.07
CA SER A 251 -2.03 25.64 9.84
C SER A 251 -2.17 26.69 10.94
N ARG A 252 -1.75 26.39 12.19
CA ARG A 252 -1.72 27.36 13.28
C ARG A 252 -0.55 28.33 13.21
N HIS A 253 0.57 27.91 12.60
CA HIS A 253 1.79 28.72 12.53
C HIS A 253 1.99 29.38 11.16
N SER A 254 1.10 29.15 10.19
CA SER A 254 1.22 29.71 8.85
C SER A 254 -0.10 30.27 8.32
N ASN A 255 0.00 31.41 7.64
CA ASN A 255 -1.13 32.04 6.95
C ASN A 255 -1.12 31.75 5.42
N VAL A 256 -0.20 30.93 4.94
CA VAL A 256 -0.14 30.57 3.51
C VAL A 256 -0.77 29.20 3.27
N PRO A 257 -1.33 28.95 2.08
CA PRO A 257 -2.00 27.70 1.77
C PRO A 257 -1.03 26.51 1.80
N ALA A 258 -1.51 25.39 2.35
CA ALA A 258 -0.76 24.15 2.44
C ALA A 258 -1.37 23.07 1.54
N TYR A 259 -0.52 22.32 0.87
CA TYR A 259 -0.82 21.19 -0.01
C TYR A 259 -0.11 19.92 0.48
N SER A 260 -0.52 18.77 -0.03
CA SER A 260 0.20 17.53 0.16
C SER A 260 0.03 16.63 -1.07
N LEU A 261 0.67 15.48 -1.05
CA LEU A 261 0.60 14.46 -2.10
C LEU A 261 -0.18 13.21 -1.62
N TRP A 262 -0.64 13.19 -0.36
CA TRP A 262 -1.40 12.09 0.26
C TRP A 262 -2.70 12.58 0.88
N ASP A 263 -3.74 11.75 0.75
CA ASP A 263 -5.08 12.01 1.30
C ASP A 263 -5.16 11.96 2.83
N VAL A 264 -4.21 11.32 3.50
CA VAL A 264 -4.13 11.23 4.96
C VAL A 264 -3.98 12.60 5.65
N TYR A 265 -3.65 13.65 4.90
CA TYR A 265 -3.58 15.04 5.39
C TYR A 265 -4.85 15.84 5.11
N LEU A 266 -5.76 15.31 4.27
CA LEU A 266 -6.96 16.03 3.86
C LEU A 266 -7.95 16.17 5.03
N GLY A 267 -8.62 17.32 5.11
CA GLY A 267 -9.58 17.59 6.18
C GLY A 267 -8.93 18.15 7.47
N HIS A 268 -7.61 18.31 7.48
CA HIS A 268 -6.85 18.78 8.65
C HIS A 268 -6.11 20.10 8.40
N GLY A 269 -6.36 20.78 7.27
CA GLY A 269 -5.81 22.11 6.98
C GLY A 269 -5.02 22.23 5.69
N ILE A 270 -4.86 21.16 4.88
CA ILE A 270 -4.39 21.31 3.50
C ILE A 270 -5.54 21.70 2.57
N VAL A 271 -5.22 22.47 1.53
CA VAL A 271 -6.16 22.77 0.44
C VAL A 271 -6.49 21.50 -0.35
N GLY A 272 -5.51 20.68 -0.65
CA GLY A 272 -5.68 19.43 -1.40
C GLY A 272 -4.49 19.08 -2.28
N GLY A 273 -4.77 18.46 -3.43
CA GLY A 273 -3.82 18.03 -4.44
C GLY A 273 -4.38 16.94 -5.34
N LYS A 274 -3.56 16.41 -6.25
CA LYS A 274 -3.78 15.11 -6.89
C LYS A 274 -3.15 14.06 -5.98
N LEU A 275 -3.95 13.49 -5.08
CA LEU A 275 -3.50 12.79 -3.90
C LEU A 275 -3.39 11.28 -4.12
N VAL A 276 -2.34 10.69 -3.59
CA VAL A 276 -2.23 9.25 -3.34
C VAL A 276 -3.17 8.90 -2.20
N SER A 277 -3.95 7.84 -2.38
CA SER A 277 -4.87 7.35 -1.37
C SER A 277 -4.52 5.92 -0.97
N GLY A 278 -4.27 5.70 0.33
CA GLY A 278 -4.02 4.36 0.86
C GLY A 278 -5.20 3.42 0.60
N TYR A 279 -6.43 3.91 0.77
CA TYR A 279 -7.64 3.13 0.47
C TYR A 279 -7.68 2.69 -1.00
N ARG A 280 -7.40 3.59 -1.93
CA ARG A 280 -7.38 3.28 -3.38
C ARG A 280 -6.26 2.30 -3.72
N GLN A 281 -5.06 2.47 -3.17
CA GLN A 281 -3.96 1.53 -3.31
C GLN A 281 -4.39 0.11 -2.89
N GLY A 282 -4.98 -0.01 -1.70
CA GLY A 282 -5.51 -1.28 -1.20
C GLY A 282 -6.66 -1.84 -2.05
N GLN A 283 -7.59 -0.99 -2.50
CA GLN A 283 -8.70 -1.37 -3.35
C GLN A 283 -8.23 -1.92 -4.69
N MET A 284 -7.32 -1.23 -5.38
CA MET A 284 -6.80 -1.66 -6.67
C MET A 284 -5.98 -2.95 -6.55
N ALA A 285 -5.14 -3.07 -5.52
CA ALA A 285 -4.43 -4.31 -5.23
C ALA A 285 -5.39 -5.47 -4.91
N GLY A 286 -6.47 -5.21 -4.19
CA GLY A 286 -7.55 -6.16 -3.94
C GLY A 286 -8.20 -6.67 -5.24
N HIS A 287 -8.44 -5.78 -6.21
CA HIS A 287 -8.96 -6.19 -7.52
C HIS A 287 -7.97 -7.08 -8.29
N LEU A 288 -6.66 -6.79 -8.24
CA LEU A 288 -5.64 -7.67 -8.83
C LEU A 288 -5.64 -9.03 -8.15
N ALA A 289 -5.71 -9.05 -6.82
CA ALA A 289 -5.78 -10.28 -6.03
C ALA A 289 -7.00 -11.13 -6.39
N LEU A 290 -8.20 -10.51 -6.55
CA LEU A 290 -9.42 -11.22 -6.99
C LEU A 290 -9.26 -11.86 -8.38
N ARG A 291 -8.65 -11.16 -9.34
CA ARG A 291 -8.37 -11.72 -10.67
C ARG A 291 -7.54 -13.00 -10.57
N ILE A 292 -6.49 -12.98 -9.75
CA ILE A 292 -5.60 -14.12 -9.51
C ILE A 292 -6.36 -15.26 -8.82
N LEU A 293 -7.10 -14.97 -7.74
CA LEU A 293 -7.89 -15.97 -7.01
C LEU A 293 -8.99 -16.60 -7.89
N ASN A 294 -9.47 -15.89 -8.90
CA ASN A 294 -10.40 -16.39 -9.92
C ASN A 294 -9.70 -17.10 -11.09
N GLY A 295 -8.39 -17.37 -10.98
CA GLY A 295 -7.65 -18.21 -11.93
C GLY A 295 -6.96 -17.46 -13.06
N GLU A 296 -6.92 -16.14 -13.05
CA GLU A 296 -6.12 -15.40 -14.02
C GLU A 296 -4.63 -15.56 -13.70
N ARG A 297 -3.83 -15.83 -14.72
CA ARG A 297 -2.39 -16.02 -14.57
C ARG A 297 -1.71 -14.70 -14.25
N ILE A 298 -0.93 -14.64 -13.16
CA ILE A 298 -0.29 -13.42 -12.67
C ILE A 298 0.63 -12.78 -13.71
N GLU A 299 1.28 -13.57 -14.56
CA GLU A 299 2.19 -13.07 -15.60
C GLU A 299 1.47 -12.25 -16.70
N ARG A 300 0.14 -12.32 -16.75
CA ARG A 300 -0.72 -11.54 -17.66
C ARG A 300 -1.25 -10.26 -17.01
N ILE A 301 -0.99 -10.06 -15.73
CA ILE A 301 -1.47 -8.91 -14.98
C ILE A 301 -0.32 -7.91 -14.84
N PRO A 302 -0.32 -6.82 -15.62
CA PRO A 302 0.73 -5.81 -15.50
C PRO A 302 0.66 -5.07 -14.17
N VAL A 303 1.79 -4.54 -13.74
CA VAL A 303 1.84 -3.57 -12.65
C VAL A 303 1.07 -2.32 -13.07
N ILE A 304 0.22 -1.82 -12.18
CA ILE A 304 -0.51 -0.57 -12.39
C ILE A 304 0.39 0.60 -12.00
N ALA A 305 0.53 1.59 -12.88
CA ALA A 305 1.23 2.84 -12.58
C ALA A 305 0.48 3.62 -11.50
N GLY A 306 1.22 4.12 -10.51
CA GLY A 306 0.64 4.76 -9.32
C GLY A 306 -0.20 6.00 -9.61
N VAL A 307 0.16 6.77 -10.65
CA VAL A 307 -0.60 7.97 -11.06
C VAL A 307 -2.05 7.67 -11.46
N GLU A 308 -2.37 6.44 -11.86
CA GLU A 308 -3.74 6.01 -12.18
C GLU A 308 -4.61 5.86 -10.93
N ALA A 309 -3.98 5.58 -9.79
CA ALA A 309 -4.66 5.49 -8.49
C ALA A 309 -4.95 6.87 -7.88
N ASN A 310 -4.19 7.90 -8.26
CA ASN A 310 -4.28 9.24 -7.68
C ASN A 310 -5.54 9.99 -8.15
N ARG A 311 -6.10 10.82 -7.27
CA ARG A 311 -7.30 11.63 -7.55
C ARG A 311 -7.11 13.07 -7.08
N TYR A 312 -7.68 14.01 -7.84
CA TYR A 312 -7.84 15.37 -7.34
C TYR A 312 -8.84 15.39 -6.20
N MET A 313 -8.39 15.83 -5.05
CA MET A 313 -9.21 16.01 -3.84
C MET A 313 -8.89 17.37 -3.22
N VAL A 314 -9.92 18.09 -2.80
CA VAL A 314 -9.78 19.41 -2.17
C VAL A 314 -10.68 19.49 -0.94
N ASP A 315 -10.21 20.18 0.08
CA ASP A 315 -11.04 20.57 1.24
C ASP A 315 -11.68 21.92 0.94
N TYR A 316 -12.98 21.93 0.67
CA TYR A 316 -13.72 23.14 0.31
C TYR A 316 -13.60 24.23 1.40
N ARG A 317 -13.48 23.86 2.67
CA ARG A 317 -13.30 24.79 3.79
C ARG A 317 -11.98 25.56 3.71
N GLN A 318 -10.98 25.00 3.06
CA GLN A 318 -9.69 25.67 2.82
C GLN A 318 -9.72 26.51 1.54
N LEU A 319 -10.65 26.24 0.61
CA LEU A 319 -10.86 27.08 -0.57
C LEU A 319 -11.61 28.39 -0.25
N GLU A 320 -12.36 28.42 0.85
CA GLU A 320 -13.11 29.61 1.32
C GLU A 320 -12.24 30.56 2.16
N ARG A 321 -11.01 30.18 2.51
CA ARG A 321 -10.05 30.98 3.29
C ARG A 321 -9.13 31.80 2.42
#